data_aa7d4042c7d447d95348998b49eb4e23
#
_entry.id   aa7d4042c7d447d95348998b49eb4e23
#
_cell.length_a   1.000
_cell.length_b   1.000
_cell.length_c   1.000
_cell.angle_alpha   90.00
_cell.angle_beta   90.00
_cell.angle_gamma   90.00
#
_symmetry.space_group_name_H-M   'P 1'
#
loop_
_entity.id
_entity.type
_entity.pdbx_description
1 polymer ?
#
loop_
_entity_poly.entity_id
_entity_poly.type
_entity_poly.pdbx_seq_one_letter_code
_entity_poly.pdbx_strand_id
1 'polypeptide(L)'
;MAYLDWLDRTLQAKLAEKPVGEPVALRFSLAATEDHGLLIPALARALSLASAWLGSRIERLYAMGSLHDGSVSVLAEPAGGQTAFVSSELSRGAIAVRLLLIGNHGTLIWEDSPGADGLKVDFRIEGRSEDQWLREALERSLESGDSEEVRRG
;
A
#
# COMPACT_ATOMS: atom_id res chain seq x y z
N MET A 1 -1.99 -4.22 13.67
CA MET A 1 -1.83 -5.22 12.63
C MET A 1 -0.43 -5.79 12.69
N ALA A 2 -0.30 -6.92 13.38
CA ALA A 2 1.01 -7.42 13.78
C ALA A 2 1.97 -7.68 12.60
N TYR A 3 1.49 -8.32 11.54
CA TYR A 3 2.35 -8.64 10.40
C TYR A 3 2.83 -7.40 9.63
N LEU A 4 1.93 -6.50 9.29
CA LEU A 4 2.31 -5.30 8.54
C LEU A 4 3.16 -4.34 9.38
N ASP A 5 2.93 -4.27 10.68
CA ASP A 5 3.79 -3.50 11.56
C ASP A 5 5.20 -4.11 11.66
N TRP A 6 5.28 -5.43 11.72
CA TRP A 6 6.56 -6.14 11.67
C TRP A 6 7.26 -5.93 10.33
N LEU A 7 6.53 -6.05 9.22
CA LEU A 7 7.08 -5.82 7.89
C LEU A 7 7.60 -4.40 7.74
N ASP A 8 6.82 -3.42 8.19
CA ASP A 8 7.22 -2.02 8.16
C ASP A 8 8.53 -1.79 8.92
N ARG A 9 8.62 -2.26 10.16
CA ARG A 9 9.85 -2.15 10.96
C ARG A 9 11.04 -2.83 10.29
N THR A 10 10.81 -4.02 9.72
CA THR A 10 11.85 -4.78 9.04
C THR A 10 12.36 -4.04 7.81
N LEU A 11 11.47 -3.50 7.00
CA LEU A 11 11.85 -2.76 5.80
C LEU A 11 12.48 -1.40 6.13
N GLN A 12 11.97 -0.70 7.14
CA GLN A 12 12.58 0.55 7.60
C GLN A 12 14.04 0.32 8.04
N ALA A 13 14.30 -0.76 8.77
CA ALA A 13 15.67 -1.10 9.20
C ALA A 13 16.56 -1.42 7.99
N LYS A 14 16.05 -2.16 7.01
CA LYS A 14 16.81 -2.46 5.78
C LYS A 14 17.08 -1.20 4.96
N LEU A 15 16.11 -0.33 4.82
CA LEU A 15 16.24 0.91 4.06
C LEU A 15 17.18 1.91 4.72
N ALA A 16 17.29 1.89 6.06
CA ALA A 16 18.23 2.73 6.79
C ALA A 16 19.70 2.44 6.42
N GLU A 17 20.00 1.22 5.99
CA GLU A 17 21.32 0.84 5.49
C GLU A 17 21.59 1.31 4.05
N LYS A 18 20.59 1.89 3.39
CA LYS A 18 20.61 2.42 2.03
C LYS A 18 21.11 1.43 0.96
N PRO A 19 20.63 0.17 0.94
CA PRO A 19 21.10 -0.82 -0.02
C PRO A 19 20.71 -0.48 -1.47
N VAL A 20 19.63 0.28 -1.65
CA VAL A 20 19.13 0.69 -2.97
C VAL A 20 19.43 2.15 -3.28
N GLY A 21 20.03 2.90 -2.35
CA GLY A 21 20.21 4.34 -2.47
C GLY A 21 18.92 5.09 -2.22
N GLU A 22 18.65 6.13 -3.02
CA GLU A 22 17.40 6.88 -2.92
C GLU A 22 16.28 6.15 -3.66
N PRO A 23 15.12 5.89 -3.02
CA PRO A 23 13.99 5.23 -3.67
C PRO A 23 13.44 6.05 -4.84
N VAL A 24 13.15 5.38 -5.95
CA VAL A 24 12.63 5.99 -7.19
C VAL A 24 11.24 5.46 -7.53
N ALA A 25 11.02 4.17 -7.33
CA ALA A 25 9.75 3.53 -7.66
C ALA A 25 9.47 2.36 -6.72
N LEU A 26 8.19 2.07 -6.54
CA LEU A 26 7.76 0.97 -5.69
C LEU A 26 6.55 0.27 -6.33
N ARG A 27 6.56 -1.05 -6.26
CA ARG A 27 5.41 -1.88 -6.59
C ARG A 27 5.12 -2.78 -5.40
N PHE A 28 3.91 -2.65 -4.86
CA PHE A 28 3.52 -3.37 -3.65
C PHE A 28 2.16 -4.01 -3.84
N SER A 29 2.08 -5.32 -3.69
CA SER A 29 0.83 -6.09 -3.77
C SER A 29 0.54 -6.74 -2.43
N LEU A 30 -0.68 -6.61 -1.96
CA LEU A 30 -1.14 -7.15 -0.68
C LEU A 30 -2.43 -7.94 -0.87
N ALA A 31 -2.41 -9.22 -0.52
CA ALA A 31 -3.60 -10.05 -0.39
C ALA A 31 -3.76 -10.40 1.09
N ALA A 32 -4.60 -9.65 1.81
CA ALA A 32 -4.67 -9.74 3.27
C ALA A 32 -6.09 -9.89 3.81
N THR A 33 -7.10 -9.94 2.95
CA THR A 33 -8.49 -10.07 3.39
C THR A 33 -9.30 -10.96 2.44
N GLU A 34 -10.29 -11.65 2.99
CA GLU A 34 -11.28 -12.39 2.21
C GLU A 34 -12.58 -11.58 2.04
N ASP A 35 -12.66 -10.41 2.69
CA ASP A 35 -13.83 -9.55 2.69
C ASP A 35 -13.66 -8.42 1.67
N HIS A 36 -14.56 -8.38 0.65
CA HIS A 36 -14.57 -7.33 -0.37
C HIS A 36 -14.65 -5.93 0.25
N GLY A 37 -15.37 -5.77 1.36
CA GLY A 37 -15.53 -4.49 2.05
C GLY A 37 -14.25 -3.98 2.71
N LEU A 38 -13.23 -4.83 2.88
CA LEU A 38 -11.96 -4.44 3.48
C LEU A 38 -10.85 -4.19 2.45
N LEU A 39 -11.13 -4.32 1.16
CA LEU A 39 -10.13 -4.05 0.11
C LEU A 39 -9.63 -2.61 0.13
N ILE A 40 -10.52 -1.64 0.29
CA ILE A 40 -10.14 -0.23 0.33
C ILE A 40 -9.37 0.11 1.62
N PRO A 41 -9.82 -0.26 2.82
CA PRO A 41 -8.99 -0.07 4.02
C PRO A 41 -7.61 -0.71 3.94
N ALA A 42 -7.51 -1.92 3.39
CA ALA A 42 -6.23 -2.60 3.19
C ALA A 42 -5.33 -1.84 2.21
N LEU A 43 -5.91 -1.34 1.11
CA LEU A 43 -5.17 -0.57 0.11
C LEU A 43 -4.70 0.78 0.69
N ALA A 44 -5.52 1.45 1.47
CA ALA A 44 -5.14 2.70 2.15
C ALA A 44 -3.95 2.45 3.10
N ARG A 45 -3.98 1.37 3.86
CA ARG A 45 -2.86 1.00 4.73
C ARG A 45 -1.60 0.70 3.93
N ALA A 46 -1.72 -0.04 2.83
CA ALA A 46 -0.61 -0.35 1.95
C ALA A 46 0.01 0.92 1.34
N LEU A 47 -0.82 1.88 0.94
CA LEU A 47 -0.35 3.18 0.45
C LEU A 47 0.40 3.97 1.51
N SER A 48 -0.09 3.97 2.74
CA SER A 48 0.58 4.62 3.86
C SER A 48 1.96 4.01 4.11
N LEU A 49 2.08 2.68 4.04
CA LEU A 49 3.35 1.99 4.15
C LEU A 49 4.29 2.34 2.97
N ALA A 50 3.77 2.33 1.76
CA ALA A 50 4.53 2.70 0.57
C ALA A 50 5.09 4.11 0.68
N SER A 51 4.28 5.05 1.15
CA SER A 51 4.67 6.44 1.41
C SER A 51 5.86 6.49 2.39
N ALA A 52 5.78 5.74 3.49
CA ALA A 52 6.86 5.69 4.47
C ALA A 52 8.15 5.11 3.88
N TRP A 53 8.05 4.03 3.11
CA TRP A 53 9.23 3.40 2.49
C TRP A 53 9.86 4.25 1.40
N LEU A 54 9.07 5.01 0.67
CA LEU A 54 9.57 5.97 -0.32
C LEU A 54 10.10 7.26 0.31
N GLY A 55 9.75 7.53 1.57
CA GLY A 55 10.11 8.77 2.24
C GLY A 55 9.38 9.99 1.67
N SER A 56 8.19 9.79 1.11
CA SER A 56 7.45 10.84 0.40
C SER A 56 5.96 10.57 0.49
N ARG A 57 5.19 11.57 0.91
CA ARG A 57 3.74 11.43 1.02
C ARG A 57 3.07 11.40 -0.36
N ILE A 58 1.98 10.68 -0.45
CA ILE A 58 1.20 10.58 -1.69
C ILE A 58 0.30 11.81 -1.81
N GLU A 59 0.45 12.54 -2.90
CA GLU A 59 -0.35 13.74 -3.16
C GLU A 59 -1.53 13.49 -4.08
N ARG A 60 -1.39 12.54 -5.00
CA ARG A 60 -2.38 12.24 -6.01
C ARG A 60 -2.41 10.74 -6.28
N LEU A 61 -3.58 10.21 -6.63
CA LEU A 61 -3.71 8.80 -6.95
C LEU A 61 -4.80 8.56 -8.00
N TYR A 62 -4.65 7.45 -8.71
CA TYR A 62 -5.64 6.94 -9.65
C TYR A 62 -5.93 5.48 -9.31
N ALA A 63 -7.17 5.18 -8.95
CA ALA A 63 -7.61 3.85 -8.55
C ALA A 63 -8.32 3.13 -9.70
N MET A 64 -8.08 1.84 -9.82
CA MET A 64 -8.61 0.96 -10.85
C MET A 64 -9.14 -0.32 -10.22
N GLY A 65 -10.12 -0.94 -10.87
CA GLY A 65 -10.71 -2.19 -10.41
C GLY A 65 -12.04 -1.97 -9.70
N SER A 66 -12.50 -2.98 -8.98
CA SER A 66 -13.74 -2.88 -8.23
C SER A 66 -13.74 -3.80 -7.01
N LEU A 67 -14.54 -3.43 -6.02
CA LEU A 67 -14.76 -4.30 -4.85
C LEU A 67 -15.41 -5.62 -5.25
N HIS A 68 -16.33 -5.56 -6.22
CA HIS A 68 -17.03 -6.76 -6.72
C HIS A 68 -16.05 -7.77 -7.32
N ASP A 69 -15.07 -7.30 -8.10
CA ASP A 69 -14.08 -8.17 -8.75
C ASP A 69 -13.01 -8.66 -7.77
N GLY A 70 -12.97 -8.12 -6.56
CA GLY A 70 -12.04 -8.56 -5.53
C GLY A 70 -10.61 -8.07 -5.70
N SER A 71 -10.40 -7.02 -6.48
CA SER A 71 -9.09 -6.43 -6.69
C SER A 71 -9.20 -4.95 -6.99
N VAL A 72 -8.42 -4.14 -6.28
CA VAL A 72 -8.29 -2.71 -6.51
C VAL A 72 -6.80 -2.37 -6.57
N SER A 73 -6.41 -1.69 -7.62
CA SER A 73 -5.04 -1.23 -7.82
C SER A 73 -4.99 0.28 -7.89
N VAL A 74 -3.87 0.86 -7.52
CA VAL A 74 -3.70 2.30 -7.54
C VAL A 74 -2.34 2.67 -8.08
N LEU A 75 -2.33 3.67 -8.97
CA LEU A 75 -1.14 4.37 -9.38
C LEU A 75 -1.07 5.66 -8.57
N ALA A 76 -0.05 5.80 -7.73
CA ALA A 76 0.10 6.91 -6.82
C ALA A 76 1.27 7.81 -7.23
N GLU A 77 1.09 9.10 -6.99
CA GLU A 77 2.09 10.13 -7.25
C GLU A 77 2.58 10.71 -5.92
N PRO A 78 3.72 10.22 -5.39
CA PRO A 78 4.35 10.84 -4.23
C PRO A 78 4.87 12.23 -4.53
N ALA A 79 4.94 13.08 -3.49
CA ALA A 79 5.41 14.46 -3.60
C ALA A 79 6.84 14.58 -4.14
N GLY A 80 7.68 13.58 -3.87
CA GLY A 80 9.07 13.57 -4.31
C GLY A 80 9.29 13.17 -5.77
N GLY A 81 8.22 12.98 -6.55
CA GLY A 81 8.33 12.60 -7.96
C GLY A 81 8.55 11.12 -8.23
N GLN A 82 8.57 10.28 -7.19
CA GLN A 82 8.64 8.84 -7.34
C GLN A 82 7.34 8.28 -7.96
N THR A 83 7.35 7.02 -8.32
CA THR A 83 6.16 6.30 -8.77
C THR A 83 5.84 5.17 -7.79
N ALA A 84 4.58 5.02 -7.44
CA ALA A 84 4.13 3.90 -6.62
C ALA A 84 2.93 3.22 -7.28
N PHE A 85 3.01 1.91 -7.45
CA PHE A 85 1.91 1.07 -7.89
C PHE A 85 1.58 0.08 -6.78
N VAL A 86 0.39 0.21 -6.21
CA VAL A 86 -0.03 -0.56 -5.05
C VAL A 86 -1.35 -1.26 -5.37
N SER A 87 -1.47 -2.52 -4.98
CA SER A 87 -2.71 -3.27 -5.19
C SER A 87 -3.12 -4.04 -3.95
N SER A 88 -4.43 -4.16 -3.77
CA SER A 88 -5.06 -4.98 -2.76
C SER A 88 -6.00 -5.95 -3.46
N GLU A 89 -5.86 -7.24 -3.17
CA GLU A 89 -6.70 -8.28 -3.74
C GLU A 89 -7.18 -9.24 -2.67
N LEU A 90 -8.22 -10.00 -2.98
CA LEU A 90 -8.74 -11.00 -2.04
C LEU A 90 -7.70 -12.08 -1.79
N SER A 91 -7.58 -12.47 -0.54
CA SER A 91 -6.74 -13.57 -0.11
C SER A 91 -7.40 -14.91 -0.43
N ARG A 92 -6.56 -15.93 -0.59
CA ARG A 92 -6.99 -17.34 -0.77
C ARG A 92 -6.60 -18.17 0.45
N GLY A 93 -6.89 -17.66 1.65
CA GLY A 93 -6.66 -18.38 2.90
C GLY A 93 -5.36 -18.00 3.62
N ALA A 94 -4.56 -17.12 3.07
CA ALA A 94 -3.33 -16.64 3.72
C ALA A 94 -2.98 -15.23 3.23
N ILE A 95 -2.27 -14.47 4.05
CA ILE A 95 -1.65 -13.22 3.59
C ILE A 95 -0.60 -13.55 2.54
N ALA A 96 -0.59 -12.77 1.47
CA ALA A 96 0.49 -12.79 0.49
C ALA A 96 0.95 -11.35 0.23
N VAL A 97 2.26 -11.16 0.25
CA VAL A 97 2.89 -9.85 0.06
C VAL A 97 3.96 -9.96 -1.00
N ARG A 98 3.95 -9.02 -1.93
CA ARG A 98 5.01 -8.84 -2.92
C ARG A 98 5.42 -7.39 -2.96
N LEU A 99 6.70 -7.14 -2.81
CA LEU A 99 7.27 -5.81 -2.84
C LEU A 99 8.46 -5.77 -3.78
N LEU A 100 8.48 -4.78 -4.66
CA LEU A 100 9.63 -4.40 -5.46
C LEU A 100 9.91 -2.93 -5.22
N LEU A 101 11.04 -2.63 -4.63
CA LEU A 101 11.48 -1.25 -4.41
C LEU A 101 12.72 -1.00 -5.27
N ILE A 102 12.64 0.00 -6.13
CA ILE A 102 13.71 0.39 -7.02
C ILE A 102 14.29 1.71 -6.55
N GLY A 103 15.59 1.74 -6.34
CA GLY A 103 16.34 2.94 -6.03
C GLY A 103 17.37 3.26 -7.12
N ASN A 104 18.08 4.35 -6.94
CA ASN A 104 19.10 4.77 -7.90
C ASN A 104 20.39 3.93 -7.83
N HIS A 105 20.54 3.06 -6.84
CA HIS A 105 21.70 2.19 -6.66
C HIS A 105 21.36 0.69 -6.62
N GLY A 106 20.11 0.31 -6.79
CA GLY A 106 19.74 -1.10 -6.76
C GLY A 106 18.26 -1.34 -6.53
N THR A 107 17.93 -2.60 -6.29
CA THR A 107 16.56 -3.08 -6.17
C THR A 107 16.43 -3.97 -4.94
N LEU A 108 15.35 -3.82 -4.20
CA LEU A 108 14.98 -4.68 -3.10
C LEU A 108 13.71 -5.44 -3.47
N ILE A 109 13.75 -6.76 -3.35
CA ILE A 109 12.60 -7.64 -3.59
C ILE A 109 12.24 -8.32 -2.29
N TRP A 110 10.96 -8.30 -1.94
CA TRP A 110 10.43 -8.99 -0.78
C TRP A 110 9.17 -9.75 -1.18
N GLU A 111 9.14 -11.05 -0.91
CA GLU A 111 7.95 -11.87 -1.09
C GLU A 111 7.74 -12.70 0.17
N ASP A 112 6.51 -12.73 0.66
CA ASP A 112 6.17 -13.45 1.88
C ASP A 112 4.72 -13.94 1.86
N SER A 113 4.50 -15.07 2.53
CA SER A 113 3.17 -15.66 2.72
C SER A 113 3.09 -16.18 4.16
N PRO A 114 2.87 -15.28 5.15
CA PRO A 114 3.01 -15.61 6.56
C PRO A 114 1.95 -16.57 7.12
N GLY A 115 1.01 -17.04 6.30
CA GLY A 115 0.02 -18.02 6.70
C GLY A 115 -1.32 -17.42 7.12
N ALA A 116 -2.26 -18.30 7.49
CA ALA A 116 -3.66 -17.93 7.72
C ALA A 116 -3.88 -17.04 8.95
N ASP A 117 -3.02 -17.12 9.96
CA ASP A 117 -3.15 -16.30 11.18
C ASP A 117 -3.04 -14.80 10.87
N GLY A 118 -2.33 -14.46 9.81
CA GLY A 118 -2.24 -13.09 9.34
C GLY A 118 -3.55 -12.50 8.84
N LEU A 119 -4.52 -13.34 8.46
CA LEU A 119 -5.83 -12.87 7.97
C LEU A 119 -6.70 -12.27 9.06
N LYS A 120 -6.42 -12.54 10.32
CA LYS A 120 -7.13 -11.92 11.45
C LYS A 120 -6.69 -10.49 11.69
N VAL A 121 -6.17 -9.89 10.69
CA VAL A 121 -5.64 -8.55 10.73
C VAL A 121 -6.79 -7.55 10.74
N ASP A 122 -6.81 -6.73 11.75
CA ASP A 122 -7.78 -5.66 11.90
C ASP A 122 -7.33 -4.44 11.10
N PHE A 123 -7.99 -4.17 9.98
CA PHE A 123 -7.76 -2.97 9.17
C PHE A 123 -8.55 -1.76 9.68
N ARG A 124 -8.91 -1.74 10.96
CA ARG A 124 -9.56 -0.56 11.52
C ARG A 124 -8.62 0.63 11.42
N ILE A 125 -9.19 1.71 10.91
CA ILE A 125 -8.50 2.98 10.88
C ILE A 125 -8.62 3.58 12.28
N GLU A 126 -7.70 3.20 13.17
CA GLU A 126 -7.65 3.77 14.50
C GLU A 126 -6.94 5.12 14.46
N GLY A 127 -7.73 6.18 14.29
CA GLY A 127 -7.24 7.54 14.45
C GLY A 127 -6.06 7.96 13.58
N ARG A 128 -5.74 7.21 12.53
CA ARG A 128 -4.70 7.60 11.58
C ARG A 128 -5.33 8.43 10.47
N SER A 129 -5.23 9.73 10.59
CA SER A 129 -5.78 10.67 9.62
C SER A 129 -5.29 10.41 8.20
N GLU A 130 -4.03 9.99 8.03
CA GLU A 130 -3.45 9.68 6.73
C GLU A 130 -4.18 8.50 6.05
N ASP A 131 -4.42 7.41 6.75
CA ASP A 131 -5.14 6.26 6.18
C ASP A 131 -6.57 6.67 5.77
N GLN A 132 -7.23 7.50 6.56
CA GLN A 132 -8.56 8.01 6.25
C GLN A 132 -8.56 8.88 4.99
N TRP A 133 -7.62 9.81 4.89
CA TRP A 133 -7.50 10.69 3.72
C TRP A 133 -7.21 9.89 2.46
N LEU A 134 -6.35 8.90 2.54
CA LEU A 134 -6.06 8.00 1.42
C LEU A 134 -7.29 7.19 1.02
N ARG A 135 -8.02 6.66 1.99
CA ARG A 135 -9.27 5.93 1.75
C ARG A 135 -10.29 6.80 1.02
N GLU A 136 -10.50 8.03 1.48
CA GLU A 136 -11.43 8.96 0.86
C GLU A 136 -11.03 9.28 -0.59
N ALA A 137 -9.74 9.48 -0.85
CA ALA A 137 -9.23 9.70 -2.20
C ALA A 137 -9.42 8.48 -3.10
N LEU A 138 -9.19 7.27 -2.57
CA LEU A 138 -9.43 6.02 -3.30
C LEU A 138 -10.90 5.87 -3.69
N GLU A 139 -11.80 6.13 -2.75
CA GLU A 139 -13.24 6.06 -3.00
C GLU A 139 -13.68 7.07 -4.07
N ARG A 140 -13.17 8.30 -3.98
CA ARG A 140 -13.46 9.33 -5.00
C ARG A 140 -12.93 8.93 -6.37
N SER A 141 -11.72 8.40 -6.46
CA SER A 141 -11.12 7.99 -7.73
C SER A 141 -11.88 6.83 -8.37
N LEU A 142 -12.29 5.84 -7.58
CA LEU A 142 -13.09 4.73 -8.10
C LEU A 142 -14.45 5.20 -8.61
N GLU A 143 -15.06 6.16 -7.94
CA GLU A 143 -16.36 6.72 -8.33
C GLU A 143 -16.25 7.59 -9.58
N SER A 144 -15.25 8.45 -9.64
CA SER A 144 -15.08 9.39 -10.76
C SER A 144 -14.45 8.76 -12.00
N GLY A 145 -13.64 7.71 -11.83
CA GLY A 145 -12.84 7.14 -12.90
C GLY A 145 -11.61 7.96 -13.27
N ASP A 146 -11.28 8.96 -12.47
CA ASP A 146 -10.17 9.88 -12.70
C ASP A 146 -9.19 9.87 -11.53
N SER A 147 -8.03 10.49 -11.74
CA SER A 147 -7.09 10.72 -10.64
C SER A 147 -7.65 11.76 -9.68
N GLU A 148 -7.35 11.58 -8.41
CA GLU A 148 -7.83 12.43 -7.32
C GLU A 148 -6.67 12.87 -6.43
N GLU A 149 -6.75 14.10 -5.96
CA GLU A 149 -5.82 14.61 -4.95
C GLU A 149 -6.14 14.04 -3.59
N VAL A 150 -5.11 13.76 -2.81
CA VAL A 150 -5.29 13.40 -1.40
C VAL A 150 -5.49 14.68 -0.61
N ARG A 151 -6.71 14.88 -0.12
CA ARG A 151 -7.11 16.08 0.64
C ARG A 151 -6.85 15.84 2.12
N ARG A 152 -5.89 16.59 2.66
CA ARG A 152 -5.50 16.53 4.07
C ARG A 152 -5.98 17.78 4.80
N GLY A 153 -6.50 17.58 5.98
CA GLY A 153 -7.01 18.65 6.81
C GLY A 153 -8.50 18.64 6.83
#